data_5d7cc842fbb3278f65ab000c396da486
#
_entry.id   5d7cc842fbb3278f65ab000c396da486
#
_cell.length_a   1.000
_cell.length_b   1.000
_cell.length_c   1.000
_cell.angle_alpha   90.00
_cell.angle_beta   90.00
_cell.angle_gamma   90.00
#
_symmetry.space_group_name_H-M   'P 1'
#
loop_
_entity.id
_entity.type
_entity.pdbx_description
1 polymer ?
#
loop_
_entity_poly.entity_id
_entity_poly.type
_entity_poly.pdbx_seq_one_letter_code
_entity_poly.pdbx_strand_id
1 'polypeptide(L)'
;MGGMSENTPRYASGVALVNVVVSGEHAGTVLDAWFPTPSLTQTPDLSIADELEGLAVEHPARNARTEVRTASINLDEAPEDAVDAYLRLHLLSHTLVRPNELNLDGLFGTLANVAWTNHGPVLAAEFQKLAIGLRKLGHLSVSHIDKFPRLVDYVVPAGVRIGDGDRLRLGAHLASGTTVMHEGFVNFNAGTLGTSMVAVSYTHLTLPTSDLV
;
A
#
# COMPACT_ATOMS: atom_id res chain seq x y z
N MET A 1 -18.74 12.99 38.76
CA MET A 1 -19.39 13.06 37.43
C MET A 1 -18.28 13.09 36.39
N GLY A 2 -17.90 11.91 35.91
CA GLY A 2 -16.91 11.78 34.82
C GLY A 2 -17.63 12.02 33.52
N GLY A 3 -17.31 13.14 32.86
CA GLY A 3 -17.75 13.38 31.50
C GLY A 3 -17.18 12.29 30.59
N MET A 4 -18.01 11.42 30.01
CA MET A 4 -17.67 10.63 28.85
C MET A 4 -17.36 11.62 27.74
N SER A 5 -16.10 11.76 27.35
CA SER A 5 -15.72 12.40 26.12
C SER A 5 -16.39 11.56 25.01
N GLU A 6 -17.43 12.07 24.39
CA GLU A 6 -17.94 11.52 23.13
C GLU A 6 -16.80 11.58 22.14
N ASN A 7 -16.21 10.41 21.86
CA ASN A 7 -15.15 10.28 20.87
C ASN A 7 -15.84 10.50 19.52
N THR A 8 -15.71 11.70 18.95
CA THR A 8 -16.25 12.00 17.61
C THR A 8 -15.59 11.05 16.62
N PRO A 9 -16.37 10.27 15.84
CA PRO A 9 -15.81 9.33 14.87
C PRO A 9 -14.87 10.04 13.91
N ARG A 10 -13.73 9.43 13.62
CA ARG A 10 -12.73 9.93 12.68
C ARG A 10 -12.96 9.32 11.32
N TYR A 11 -13.15 10.15 10.30
CA TYR A 11 -13.41 9.71 8.94
C TYR A 11 -12.24 10.03 8.02
N ALA A 12 -12.11 9.19 6.98
CA ALA A 12 -11.27 9.48 5.84
C ALA A 12 -11.98 9.10 4.54
N SER A 13 -11.64 9.76 3.47
CA SER A 13 -12.22 9.50 2.17
C SER A 13 -11.26 9.78 1.02
N GLY A 14 -11.62 9.32 -0.17
CA GLY A 14 -10.88 9.57 -1.39
C GLY A 14 -11.52 8.95 -2.61
N VAL A 15 -11.01 9.33 -3.78
CA VAL A 15 -11.30 8.68 -5.06
C VAL A 15 -10.11 7.83 -5.44
N ALA A 16 -10.35 6.59 -5.86
CA ALA A 16 -9.32 5.64 -6.20
C ALA A 16 -9.47 5.10 -7.62
N LEU A 17 -8.33 4.81 -8.24
CA LEU A 17 -8.25 3.92 -9.38
C LEU A 17 -7.98 2.49 -8.87
N VAL A 18 -8.89 1.58 -9.13
CA VAL A 18 -8.90 0.22 -8.55
C VAL A 18 -8.70 -0.82 -9.65
N ASN A 19 -7.77 -1.74 -9.46
CA ASN A 19 -7.63 -2.92 -10.32
C ASN A 19 -8.46 -4.07 -9.77
N VAL A 20 -9.33 -4.65 -10.62
CA VAL A 20 -10.26 -5.72 -10.23
C VAL A 20 -10.17 -6.89 -11.20
N VAL A 21 -10.18 -8.12 -10.70
CA VAL A 21 -10.25 -9.33 -11.52
C VAL A 21 -11.60 -9.40 -12.22
N VAL A 22 -11.61 -9.62 -13.55
CA VAL A 22 -12.83 -9.54 -14.38
C VAL A 22 -13.61 -10.84 -14.38
N SER A 23 -12.94 -11.99 -14.45
CA SER A 23 -13.63 -13.27 -14.70
C SER A 23 -13.00 -14.45 -13.95
N GLY A 24 -13.74 -15.57 -13.90
CA GLY A 24 -13.33 -16.81 -13.25
C GLY A 24 -13.75 -16.88 -11.78
N GLU A 25 -13.14 -17.81 -11.05
CA GLU A 25 -13.43 -18.08 -9.64
C GLU A 25 -13.18 -16.85 -8.73
N HIS A 26 -12.24 -16.01 -9.13
CA HIS A 26 -11.80 -14.83 -8.37
C HIS A 26 -12.39 -13.52 -8.92
N ALA A 27 -13.42 -13.56 -9.76
CA ALA A 27 -14.05 -12.35 -10.29
C ALA A 27 -14.49 -11.41 -9.16
N GLY A 28 -14.21 -10.11 -9.32
CA GLY A 28 -14.51 -9.09 -8.31
C GLY A 28 -13.42 -8.90 -7.26
N THR A 29 -12.38 -9.76 -7.22
CA THR A 29 -11.24 -9.54 -6.30
C THR A 29 -10.50 -8.25 -6.65
N VAL A 30 -10.35 -7.37 -5.67
CA VAL A 30 -9.53 -6.17 -5.77
C VAL A 30 -8.07 -6.57 -5.65
N LEU A 31 -7.26 -6.19 -6.64
CA LEU A 31 -5.82 -6.44 -6.68
C LEU A 31 -5.04 -5.31 -6.00
N ASP A 32 -5.45 -4.06 -6.28
CA ASP A 32 -4.96 -2.85 -5.63
C ASP A 32 -5.96 -1.70 -5.75
N ALA A 33 -5.71 -0.62 -5.01
CA ALA A 33 -6.40 0.65 -5.14
C ALA A 33 -5.41 1.81 -4.91
N TRP A 34 -5.32 2.71 -5.88
CA TRP A 34 -4.49 3.90 -5.80
C TRP A 34 -5.33 5.12 -5.46
N PHE A 35 -5.03 5.76 -4.33
CA PHE A 35 -5.64 7.00 -3.89
C PHE A 35 -4.65 8.17 -4.05
N PRO A 36 -4.71 8.96 -5.12
CA PRO A 36 -3.77 10.07 -5.35
C PRO A 36 -3.87 11.17 -4.29
N THR A 37 -5.08 11.47 -3.85
CA THR A 37 -5.41 12.58 -2.92
C THR A 37 -6.34 12.12 -1.82
N PRO A 38 -5.90 11.21 -0.92
CA PRO A 38 -6.72 10.81 0.22
C PRO A 38 -6.85 11.98 1.21
N SER A 39 -7.96 12.06 1.93
CA SER A 39 -8.22 13.14 2.89
C SER A 39 -8.83 12.63 4.18
N LEU A 40 -8.66 13.40 5.28
CA LEU A 40 -9.28 13.14 6.59
C LEU A 40 -10.65 13.83 6.68
N THR A 41 -11.50 13.57 5.70
CA THR A 41 -12.87 14.09 5.61
C THR A 41 -13.83 12.95 5.38
N GLN A 42 -15.09 13.13 5.76
CA GLN A 42 -16.13 12.12 5.51
C GLN A 42 -16.57 12.10 4.04
N THR A 43 -16.51 13.24 3.36
CA THR A 43 -16.90 13.34 1.95
C THR A 43 -15.68 13.42 1.07
N PRO A 44 -15.52 12.55 0.05
CA PRO A 44 -14.40 12.59 -0.86
C PRO A 44 -14.42 13.84 -1.75
N ASP A 45 -13.25 14.39 -2.03
CA ASP A 45 -13.06 15.40 -3.07
C ASP A 45 -13.09 14.71 -4.45
N LEU A 46 -14.05 15.07 -5.27
CA LEU A 46 -14.25 14.48 -6.61
C LEU A 46 -13.50 15.24 -7.71
N SER A 47 -12.67 16.22 -7.38
CA SER A 47 -12.00 17.08 -8.37
C SER A 47 -11.15 16.33 -9.40
N ILE A 48 -10.63 15.14 -9.03
CA ILE A 48 -9.81 14.29 -9.89
C ILE A 48 -10.58 13.11 -10.51
N ALA A 49 -11.88 12.98 -10.23
CA ALA A 49 -12.65 11.81 -10.64
C ALA A 49 -12.67 11.64 -12.16
N ASP A 50 -12.92 12.71 -12.91
CA ASP A 50 -12.94 12.68 -14.38
C ASP A 50 -11.58 12.29 -14.99
N GLU A 51 -10.47 12.74 -14.38
CA GLU A 51 -9.13 12.37 -14.82
C GLU A 51 -8.87 10.87 -14.59
N LEU A 52 -9.30 10.34 -13.45
CA LEU A 52 -9.18 8.91 -13.15
C LEU A 52 -10.09 8.06 -14.03
N GLU A 53 -11.31 8.51 -14.35
CA GLU A 53 -12.20 7.83 -15.30
C GLU A 53 -11.55 7.70 -16.69
N GLY A 54 -10.74 8.66 -17.11
CA GLY A 54 -9.95 8.58 -18.33
C GLY A 54 -8.90 7.45 -18.34
N LEU A 55 -8.57 6.90 -17.16
CA LEU A 55 -7.65 5.77 -16.99
C LEU A 55 -8.36 4.42 -16.81
N ALA A 56 -9.70 4.42 -16.73
CA ALA A 56 -10.48 3.20 -16.60
C ALA A 56 -10.44 2.40 -17.90
N VAL A 57 -9.87 1.19 -17.85
CA VAL A 57 -9.63 0.36 -19.03
C VAL A 57 -9.60 -1.12 -18.67
N GLU A 58 -9.97 -1.97 -19.63
CA GLU A 58 -9.80 -3.42 -19.51
C GLU A 58 -8.38 -3.86 -19.88
N HIS A 59 -7.87 -4.82 -19.12
CA HIS A 59 -6.57 -5.45 -19.31
C HIS A 59 -6.72 -6.97 -19.52
N PRO A 60 -7.14 -7.43 -20.70
CA PRO A 60 -7.46 -8.84 -20.94
C PRO A 60 -6.29 -9.79 -20.64
N ALA A 61 -5.04 -9.35 -20.92
CA ALA A 61 -3.85 -10.16 -20.66
C ALA A 61 -3.61 -10.43 -19.17
N ARG A 62 -4.15 -9.58 -18.28
CA ARG A 62 -4.07 -9.70 -16.81
C ARG A 62 -5.36 -10.26 -16.20
N ASN A 63 -6.40 -10.50 -16.99
CA ASN A 63 -7.75 -10.78 -16.51
C ASN A 63 -8.24 -9.72 -15.51
N ALA A 64 -7.94 -8.45 -15.77
CA ALA A 64 -8.25 -7.35 -14.87
C ALA A 64 -8.84 -6.16 -15.63
N ARG A 65 -9.53 -5.29 -14.91
CA ARG A 65 -9.89 -3.95 -15.35
C ARG A 65 -9.50 -2.93 -14.29
N THR A 66 -9.22 -1.72 -14.74
CA THR A 66 -9.18 -0.55 -13.86
C THR A 66 -10.54 0.13 -13.87
N GLU A 67 -11.02 0.54 -12.70
CA GLU A 67 -12.27 1.28 -12.52
C GLU A 67 -12.10 2.33 -11.43
N VAL A 68 -12.92 3.39 -11.47
CA VAL A 68 -12.91 4.42 -10.43
C VAL A 68 -13.88 4.05 -9.32
N ARG A 69 -13.45 4.18 -8.08
CA ARG A 69 -14.28 4.02 -6.88
C ARG A 69 -14.06 5.15 -5.90
N THR A 70 -15.12 5.57 -5.25
CA THR A 70 -15.05 6.45 -4.08
C THR A 70 -15.09 5.61 -2.81
N ALA A 71 -14.34 6.03 -1.79
CA ALA A 71 -14.39 5.44 -0.46
C ALA A 71 -14.61 6.52 0.60
N SER A 72 -15.37 6.18 1.63
CA SER A 72 -15.53 6.96 2.87
C SER A 72 -15.58 5.96 4.02
N ILE A 73 -14.62 6.05 4.93
CA ILE A 73 -14.41 5.04 5.98
C ILE A 73 -14.37 5.68 7.36
N ASN A 74 -14.75 4.90 8.38
CA ASN A 74 -14.54 5.23 9.78
C ASN A 74 -13.19 4.64 10.22
N LEU A 75 -12.25 5.49 10.64
CA LEU A 75 -10.89 5.08 11.01
C LEU A 75 -10.82 4.30 12.34
N ASP A 76 -11.87 4.37 13.16
CA ASP A 76 -11.94 3.70 14.45
C ASP A 76 -12.48 2.26 14.33
N GLU A 77 -13.09 1.92 13.18
CA GLU A 77 -13.57 0.57 12.86
C GLU A 77 -12.52 -0.21 12.07
N ALA A 78 -12.63 -1.54 12.05
CA ALA A 78 -11.77 -2.40 11.26
C ALA A 78 -12.03 -2.21 9.75
N PRO A 79 -11.02 -2.44 8.86
CA PRO A 79 -11.24 -2.39 7.42
C PRO A 79 -12.33 -3.36 6.97
N GLU A 80 -13.31 -2.88 6.20
CA GLU A 80 -14.40 -3.69 5.68
C GLU A 80 -14.00 -4.53 4.46
N ASP A 81 -13.20 -3.93 3.57
CA ASP A 81 -12.76 -4.54 2.31
C ASP A 81 -11.36 -4.08 1.90
N ALA A 82 -10.91 -4.52 0.72
CA ALA A 82 -9.60 -4.17 0.21
C ALA A 82 -9.47 -2.67 -0.14
N VAL A 83 -10.54 -2.01 -0.59
CA VAL A 83 -10.49 -0.59 -0.95
C VAL A 83 -10.33 0.26 0.31
N ASP A 84 -11.06 -0.06 1.39
CA ASP A 84 -10.89 0.53 2.73
C ASP A 84 -9.44 0.30 3.24
N ALA A 85 -8.95 -0.93 3.17
CA ALA A 85 -7.58 -1.26 3.58
C ALA A 85 -6.54 -0.41 2.83
N TYR A 86 -6.66 -0.30 1.50
CA TYR A 86 -5.76 0.53 0.70
C TYR A 86 -5.85 2.01 1.05
N LEU A 87 -7.04 2.55 1.35
CA LEU A 87 -7.17 3.93 1.79
C LEU A 87 -6.37 4.17 3.09
N ARG A 88 -6.47 3.27 4.08
CA ARG A 88 -5.68 3.35 5.33
C ARG A 88 -4.18 3.33 5.06
N LEU A 89 -3.73 2.46 4.16
CA LEU A 89 -2.31 2.40 3.78
C LEU A 89 -1.83 3.70 3.10
N HIS A 90 -2.67 4.30 2.25
CA HIS A 90 -2.37 5.59 1.62
C HIS A 90 -2.31 6.73 2.64
N LEU A 91 -3.24 6.78 3.61
CA LEU A 91 -3.21 7.79 4.67
C LEU A 91 -1.89 7.78 5.45
N LEU A 92 -1.37 6.59 5.78
CA LEU A 92 -0.07 6.42 6.42
C LEU A 92 1.07 6.90 5.50
N SER A 93 1.07 6.50 4.23
CA SER A 93 2.14 6.84 3.28
C SER A 93 2.14 8.31 2.87
N HIS A 94 0.97 8.95 2.84
CA HIS A 94 0.83 10.40 2.68
C HIS A 94 1.10 11.19 3.97
N THR A 95 1.48 10.52 5.06
CA THR A 95 1.76 11.13 6.37
C THR A 95 0.58 11.91 6.97
N LEU A 96 -0.65 11.59 6.57
CA LEU A 96 -1.87 12.21 7.10
C LEU A 96 -2.25 11.66 8.48
N VAL A 97 -1.83 10.44 8.79
CA VAL A 97 -1.99 9.78 10.08
C VAL A 97 -0.67 9.14 10.48
N ARG A 98 -0.45 8.98 11.79
CA ARG A 98 0.76 8.34 12.31
C ARG A 98 0.58 6.83 12.43
N PRO A 99 1.68 6.07 12.48
CA PRO A 99 1.63 4.66 12.84
C PRO A 99 0.90 4.43 14.17
N ASN A 100 0.09 3.38 14.22
CA ASN A 100 -0.75 2.97 15.35
C ASN A 100 -1.90 3.92 15.72
N GLU A 101 -2.24 4.89 14.87
CA GLU A 101 -3.40 5.75 15.04
C GLU A 101 -4.67 5.22 14.33
N LEU A 102 -4.54 4.17 13.52
CA LEU A 102 -5.63 3.55 12.77
C LEU A 102 -5.97 2.17 13.33
N ASN A 103 -7.24 1.81 13.24
CA ASN A 103 -7.63 0.41 13.39
C ASN A 103 -7.26 -0.35 12.10
N LEU A 104 -6.40 -1.35 12.21
CA LEU A 104 -5.95 -2.21 11.10
C LEU A 104 -6.26 -3.69 11.37
N ASP A 105 -7.18 -3.97 12.29
CA ASP A 105 -7.57 -5.33 12.64
C ASP A 105 -8.16 -6.05 11.42
N GLY A 106 -7.67 -7.24 11.13
CA GLY A 106 -8.15 -8.02 10.00
C GLY A 106 -7.67 -7.57 8.61
N LEU A 107 -6.90 -6.48 8.48
CA LEU A 107 -6.43 -5.93 7.20
C LEU A 107 -5.79 -6.98 6.29
N PHE A 108 -4.99 -7.90 6.84
CA PHE A 108 -4.40 -9.00 6.06
C PHE A 108 -5.43 -9.91 5.40
N GLY A 109 -6.62 -10.05 6.01
CA GLY A 109 -7.72 -10.86 5.46
C GLY A 109 -8.40 -10.22 4.26
N THR A 110 -8.41 -8.89 4.16
CA THR A 110 -9.06 -8.17 3.07
C THR A 110 -8.20 -8.11 1.81
N LEU A 111 -6.87 -8.18 1.93
CA LEU A 111 -5.93 -8.03 0.82
C LEU A 111 -5.64 -9.36 0.12
N ALA A 112 -5.71 -9.35 -1.22
CA ALA A 112 -5.31 -10.46 -2.07
C ALA A 112 -3.78 -10.61 -2.13
N ASN A 113 -3.29 -11.83 -2.39
CA ASN A 113 -1.88 -12.06 -2.72
C ASN A 113 -1.66 -11.78 -4.21
N VAL A 114 -0.79 -10.86 -4.54
CA VAL A 114 -0.60 -10.28 -5.88
C VAL A 114 0.83 -10.50 -6.36
N ALA A 115 0.98 -10.91 -7.61
CA ALA A 115 2.25 -10.84 -8.34
C ALA A 115 2.36 -9.44 -8.97
N TRP A 116 3.28 -8.64 -8.46
CA TRP A 116 3.51 -7.26 -8.91
C TRP A 116 4.41 -7.26 -10.14
N THR A 117 3.81 -7.00 -11.30
CA THR A 117 4.51 -7.09 -12.58
C THR A 117 4.72 -5.72 -13.21
N ASN A 118 5.64 -5.64 -14.18
CA ASN A 118 5.83 -4.45 -15.01
C ASN A 118 4.64 -4.13 -15.93
N HIS A 119 3.66 -5.04 -16.03
CA HIS A 119 2.39 -4.81 -16.74
C HIS A 119 1.22 -4.53 -15.78
N GLY A 120 1.50 -4.32 -14.48
CA GLY A 120 0.53 -4.08 -13.41
C GLY A 120 0.26 -5.33 -12.54
N PRO A 121 -0.63 -5.20 -11.54
CA PRO A 121 -0.93 -6.26 -10.58
C PRO A 121 -1.66 -7.45 -11.25
N VAL A 122 -1.31 -8.66 -10.84
CA VAL A 122 -1.91 -9.92 -11.30
C VAL A 122 -2.19 -10.79 -10.09
N LEU A 123 -3.39 -11.38 -10.00
CA LEU A 123 -3.67 -12.31 -8.91
C LEU A 123 -2.67 -13.47 -8.92
N ALA A 124 -1.96 -13.68 -7.81
CA ALA A 124 -0.87 -14.65 -7.75
C ALA A 124 -1.33 -16.08 -8.09
N ALA A 125 -2.55 -16.45 -7.67
CA ALA A 125 -3.14 -17.76 -7.97
C ALA A 125 -3.38 -18.01 -9.48
N GLU A 126 -3.56 -16.92 -10.26
CA GLU A 126 -3.82 -17.00 -11.71
C GLU A 126 -2.58 -16.71 -12.56
N PHE A 127 -1.48 -16.28 -11.95
CA PHE A 127 -0.29 -15.79 -12.67
C PHE A 127 0.22 -16.78 -13.73
N GLN A 128 0.32 -18.06 -13.41
CA GLN A 128 0.84 -19.06 -14.34
C GLN A 128 -0.02 -19.22 -15.60
N LYS A 129 -1.36 -19.09 -15.45
CA LYS A 129 -2.30 -19.15 -16.59
C LYS A 129 -2.16 -17.94 -17.49
N LEU A 130 -1.87 -16.77 -16.91
CA LEU A 130 -1.83 -15.48 -17.60
C LEU A 130 -0.44 -15.15 -18.16
N ALA A 131 0.62 -15.81 -17.69
CA ALA A 131 2.02 -15.50 -18.03
C ALA A 131 2.31 -15.50 -19.53
N ILE A 132 1.70 -16.39 -20.32
CA ILE A 132 1.87 -16.42 -21.79
C ILE A 132 1.23 -15.18 -22.43
N GLY A 133 0.03 -14.79 -22.00
CA GLY A 133 -0.66 -13.59 -22.45
C GLY A 133 0.12 -12.32 -22.16
N LEU A 134 0.65 -12.22 -20.93
CA LEU A 134 1.49 -11.11 -20.49
C LEU A 134 2.78 -10.98 -21.30
N ARG A 135 3.44 -12.09 -21.64
CA ARG A 135 4.66 -12.08 -22.47
C ARG A 135 4.41 -11.62 -23.91
N LYS A 136 3.16 -11.68 -24.40
CA LYS A 136 2.81 -11.09 -25.72
C LYS A 136 2.83 -9.56 -25.71
N LEU A 137 2.72 -8.94 -24.50
CA LEU A 137 2.84 -7.48 -24.34
C LEU A 137 4.31 -7.01 -24.33
N GLY A 138 5.27 -7.93 -24.27
CA GLY A 138 6.69 -7.66 -24.21
C GLY A 138 7.40 -8.39 -23.07
N HIS A 139 8.52 -7.83 -22.62
CA HIS A 139 9.25 -8.39 -21.47
C HIS A 139 8.37 -8.42 -20.23
N LEU A 140 8.32 -9.58 -19.57
CA LEU A 140 7.60 -9.77 -18.32
C LEU A 140 8.59 -9.91 -17.16
N SER A 141 8.50 -9.03 -16.19
CA SER A 141 9.18 -9.14 -14.91
C SER A 141 8.18 -9.10 -13.76
N VAL A 142 8.50 -9.80 -12.68
CA VAL A 142 7.78 -9.77 -11.40
C VAL A 142 8.73 -9.20 -10.39
N SER A 143 8.40 -8.06 -9.80
CA SER A 143 9.24 -7.43 -8.77
C SER A 143 9.15 -8.22 -7.45
N HIS A 144 7.94 -8.58 -7.04
CA HIS A 144 7.69 -9.37 -5.83
C HIS A 144 6.29 -10.00 -5.85
N ILE A 145 6.03 -10.87 -4.90
CA ILE A 145 4.72 -11.48 -4.66
C ILE A 145 4.36 -11.20 -3.21
N ASP A 146 3.37 -10.35 -2.98
CA ASP A 146 2.94 -9.94 -1.64
C ASP A 146 1.52 -9.37 -1.69
N LYS A 147 0.88 -9.26 -0.54
CA LYS A 147 -0.38 -8.53 -0.35
C LYS A 147 -0.18 -7.01 -0.42
N PHE A 148 1.03 -6.53 -0.13
CA PHE A 148 1.37 -5.11 -0.11
C PHE A 148 2.25 -4.75 -1.30
N PRO A 149 1.89 -3.69 -2.06
CA PRO A 149 2.77 -3.12 -3.06
C PRO A 149 3.92 -2.34 -2.41
N ARG A 150 4.91 -2.01 -3.23
CA ARG A 150 5.96 -1.05 -2.84
C ARG A 150 5.34 0.35 -2.67
N LEU A 151 5.77 1.06 -1.64
CA LEU A 151 5.33 2.44 -1.41
C LEU A 151 5.59 3.33 -2.63
N VAL A 152 6.78 3.24 -3.21
CA VAL A 152 7.23 4.14 -4.29
C VAL A 152 6.48 3.98 -5.60
N ASP A 153 5.72 2.91 -5.78
CA ASP A 153 4.85 2.72 -6.94
C ASP A 153 3.55 3.54 -6.83
N TYR A 154 3.22 4.05 -5.64
CA TYR A 154 1.97 4.74 -5.32
C TYR A 154 2.18 6.14 -4.76
N VAL A 155 3.20 6.32 -3.92
CA VAL A 155 3.48 7.57 -3.22
C VAL A 155 4.97 7.87 -3.29
N VAL A 156 5.31 9.08 -3.71
CA VAL A 156 6.68 9.62 -3.62
C VAL A 156 6.69 10.66 -2.51
N PRO A 157 7.12 10.28 -1.28
CA PRO A 157 7.04 11.19 -0.14
C PRO A 157 8.03 12.36 -0.28
N ALA A 158 7.55 13.57 -0.01
CA ALA A 158 8.34 14.79 -0.14
C ALA A 158 9.46 14.87 0.92
N GLY A 159 10.66 15.27 0.50
CA GLY A 159 11.79 15.46 1.41
C GLY A 159 12.40 14.18 1.96
N VAL A 160 12.10 13.01 1.36
CA VAL A 160 12.60 11.69 1.76
C VAL A 160 13.59 11.18 0.72
N ARG A 161 14.63 10.48 1.18
CA ARG A 161 15.58 9.75 0.35
C ARG A 161 15.40 8.25 0.56
N ILE A 162 15.28 7.49 -0.54
CA ILE A 162 15.06 6.06 -0.53
C ILE A 162 16.13 5.42 -1.41
N GLY A 163 16.97 4.57 -0.83
CA GLY A 163 18.05 3.88 -1.52
C GLY A 163 17.58 2.66 -2.32
N ASP A 164 16.54 1.97 -1.82
CA ASP A 164 15.94 0.80 -2.47
C ASP A 164 14.42 0.80 -2.23
N GLY A 165 13.64 0.95 -3.32
CA GLY A 165 12.18 0.99 -3.27
C GLY A 165 11.54 -0.34 -2.86
N ASP A 166 12.20 -1.47 -3.08
CA ASP A 166 11.70 -2.80 -2.73
C ASP A 166 11.64 -3.04 -1.21
N ARG A 167 12.28 -2.15 -0.44
CA ARG A 167 12.35 -2.21 1.03
C ARG A 167 11.23 -1.47 1.75
N LEU A 168 10.31 -0.86 1.02
CA LEU A 168 9.24 -0.03 1.58
C LEU A 168 7.88 -0.53 1.14
N ARG A 169 7.07 -0.97 2.09
CA ARG A 169 5.67 -1.31 1.82
C ARG A 169 4.79 -0.07 1.82
N LEU A 170 3.77 -0.05 0.95
CA LEU A 170 2.68 0.92 1.07
C LEU A 170 2.09 0.84 2.49
N GLY A 171 1.82 1.97 3.12
CA GLY A 171 1.49 2.06 4.55
C GLY A 171 2.69 2.36 5.45
N ALA A 172 3.91 2.46 4.92
CA ALA A 172 5.04 3.03 5.66
C ALA A 172 4.89 4.55 5.77
N HIS A 173 5.12 5.10 6.96
CA HIS A 173 5.04 6.54 7.27
C HIS A 173 6.44 7.12 7.30
N LEU A 174 6.78 7.97 6.33
CA LEU A 174 8.11 8.55 6.21
C LEU A 174 8.04 10.09 6.32
N ALA A 175 8.40 10.62 7.48
CA ALA A 175 8.46 12.06 7.68
C ALA A 175 9.57 12.72 6.82
N SER A 176 9.36 13.97 6.43
CA SER A 176 10.36 14.76 5.71
C SER A 176 11.71 14.78 6.46
N GLY A 177 12.82 14.70 5.73
CA GLY A 177 14.17 14.57 6.26
C GLY A 177 14.59 13.12 6.53
N THR A 178 13.73 12.13 6.32
CA THR A 178 14.08 10.71 6.44
C THR A 178 14.98 10.26 5.29
N THR A 179 16.00 9.47 5.61
CA THR A 179 16.79 8.73 4.64
C THR A 179 16.65 7.23 4.94
N VAL A 180 16.12 6.45 4.00
CA VAL A 180 16.13 4.99 4.06
C VAL A 180 17.30 4.50 3.22
N MET A 181 18.29 3.88 3.86
CA MET A 181 19.45 3.32 3.20
C MET A 181 19.08 2.05 2.45
N HIS A 182 19.96 1.61 1.55
CA HIS A 182 19.76 0.46 0.67
C HIS A 182 19.26 -0.81 1.38
N GLU A 183 19.75 -1.10 2.59
CA GLU A 183 19.33 -2.27 3.37
C GLU A 183 18.24 -1.94 4.42
N GLY A 184 17.82 -0.68 4.53
CA GLY A 184 16.78 -0.26 5.45
C GLY A 184 15.41 -0.77 5.00
N PHE A 185 14.63 -1.37 5.91
CA PHE A 185 13.27 -1.84 5.64
C PHE A 185 12.26 -1.12 6.51
N VAL A 186 11.14 -0.66 5.91
CA VAL A 186 10.02 -0.08 6.64
C VAL A 186 8.73 -0.77 6.22
N ASN A 187 8.09 -1.40 7.20
CA ASN A 187 6.82 -2.07 7.00
C ASN A 187 5.64 -1.08 7.03
N PHE A 188 4.44 -1.52 6.61
CA PHE A 188 3.22 -0.76 6.84
C PHE A 188 3.00 -0.52 8.34
N ASN A 189 2.30 0.53 8.70
CA ASN A 189 2.05 0.96 10.08
C ASN A 189 3.31 1.14 10.93
N ALA A 190 4.46 1.37 10.28
CA ALA A 190 5.74 1.70 10.89
C ALA A 190 6.36 2.90 10.17
N GLY A 191 7.39 3.50 10.74
CA GLY A 191 8.09 4.59 10.07
C GLY A 191 8.78 5.58 10.98
N THR A 192 8.97 6.80 10.48
CA THR A 192 9.67 7.89 11.14
C THR A 192 8.74 9.07 11.39
N LEU A 193 8.89 9.76 12.51
CA LEU A 193 8.11 10.94 12.87
C LEU A 193 8.88 12.25 12.74
N GLY A 194 10.08 12.21 12.16
CA GLY A 194 10.96 13.34 11.92
C GLY A 194 12.23 12.91 11.19
N THR A 195 13.21 13.82 11.05
CA THR A 195 14.49 13.53 10.43
C THR A 195 15.16 12.31 11.03
N SER A 196 15.38 11.29 10.22
CA SER A 196 15.85 9.98 10.67
C SER A 196 16.65 9.27 9.60
N MET A 197 17.52 8.34 10.02
CA MET A 197 18.18 7.40 9.11
C MET A 197 17.74 5.98 9.44
N VAL A 198 17.14 5.30 8.47
CA VAL A 198 16.78 3.88 8.57
C VAL A 198 17.82 3.08 7.82
N ALA A 199 18.63 2.33 8.57
CA ALA A 199 19.70 1.50 8.03
C ALA A 199 19.77 0.17 8.80
N VAL A 200 20.27 -0.87 8.16
CA VAL A 200 20.72 -2.07 8.85
C VAL A 200 22.20 -1.92 9.13
N SER A 201 22.55 -1.69 10.39
CA SER A 201 23.94 -1.78 10.83
C SER A 201 24.24 -3.22 11.18
N TYR A 202 25.08 -3.89 10.40
CA TYR A 202 25.72 -5.13 10.83
C TYR A 202 26.76 -4.75 11.89
N THR A 203 26.37 -4.73 13.16
CA THR A 203 27.33 -4.75 14.23
C THR A 203 27.90 -6.17 14.24
N HIS A 204 29.14 -6.35 13.78
CA HIS A 204 29.90 -7.54 14.11
C HIS A 204 30.13 -7.53 15.63
N LEU A 205 29.20 -8.14 16.37
CA LEU A 205 29.47 -8.55 17.74
C LEU A 205 30.49 -9.67 17.66
N THR A 206 31.75 -9.34 17.70
CA THR A 206 32.75 -10.32 18.12
C THR A 206 32.43 -10.64 19.58
N LEU A 207 31.76 -11.77 19.81
CA LEU A 207 31.67 -12.32 21.15
C LEU A 207 33.10 -12.52 21.62
N PRO A 208 33.50 -12.01 22.82
CA PRO A 208 34.77 -12.35 23.36
C PRO A 208 34.82 -13.87 23.50
N THR A 209 35.69 -14.51 22.76
CA THR A 209 36.05 -15.88 23.01
C THR A 209 36.62 -15.93 24.43
N SER A 210 35.83 -16.46 25.36
CA SER A 210 36.40 -16.81 26.67
C SER A 210 37.47 -17.85 26.40
N ASP A 211 38.72 -17.46 26.64
CA ASP A 211 39.82 -18.39 26.70
C ASP A 211 39.46 -19.45 27.76
N LEU A 212 39.12 -20.64 27.29
CA LEU A 212 39.02 -21.80 28.13
C LEU A 212 40.48 -22.21 28.46
N VAL A 213 40.89 -21.86 29.68
CA VAL A 213 42.08 -22.44 30.33
C VAL A 213 41.72 -23.80 30.88
#